data_42f68c3540b0d82090f901bc49bf0201
#
_entry.id   42f68c3540b0d82090f901bc49bf0201
#
_cell.length_a   1.000
_cell.length_b   1.000
_cell.length_c   1.000
_cell.angle_alpha   90.00
_cell.angle_beta   90.00
_cell.angle_gamma   90.00
#
_symmetry.space_group_name_H-M   'P 1'
#
loop_
_entity.id
_entity.type
_entity.pdbx_description
1 polymer ?
#
loop_
_entity_poly.entity_id
_entity_poly.type
_entity_poly.pdbx_seq_one_letter_code
_entity_poly.pdbx_strand_id
1 'polypeptide(L)'
;MDTVLTTQNILTALLLTLVAGLSTGIGSLMAFFTKTSNTKFLSGALGLSAGVMVYVSFMELMPESLEAMTDVYGDKPGTVYMLLSFFGGMGLIALIDFLIPEDENPHELHNVNGGGNRLKRTGIMLALAIGVHNFPEGIATFVSGLEGLDIALPIVIAIAIHNIPEGIAVSVPIYHLSLIHISEPTRLDV
;
A
#
# COMPACT_ATOMS: atom_id res chain seq x y z
N MET A 1 17.50 -22.49 -9.11
CA MET A 1 17.44 -22.11 -10.53
C MET A 1 18.21 -20.81 -10.66
N ASP A 2 19.36 -20.83 -11.37
CA ASP A 2 20.16 -19.60 -11.51
C ASP A 2 19.42 -18.65 -12.47
N THR A 3 18.61 -17.78 -11.92
CA THR A 3 17.99 -16.71 -12.70
C THR A 3 19.09 -15.80 -13.24
N VAL A 4 19.41 -15.98 -14.51
CA VAL A 4 20.35 -15.08 -15.20
C VAL A 4 19.68 -13.71 -15.25
N LEU A 5 20.17 -12.77 -14.45
CA LEU A 5 19.70 -11.39 -14.45
C LEU A 5 20.03 -10.74 -15.81
N THR A 6 19.08 -10.80 -16.73
CA THR A 6 19.17 -10.11 -18.00
C THR A 6 18.55 -8.72 -17.90
N THR A 7 18.98 -7.78 -18.74
CA THR A 7 18.36 -6.46 -18.84
C THR A 7 16.85 -6.58 -19.10
N GLN A 8 16.43 -7.58 -19.85
CA GLN A 8 15.04 -7.81 -20.16
C GLN A 8 14.24 -8.21 -18.91
N ASN A 9 14.77 -9.11 -18.06
CA ASN A 9 14.11 -9.52 -16.82
C ASN A 9 13.95 -8.32 -15.86
N ILE A 10 15.01 -7.50 -15.73
CA ILE A 10 14.98 -6.30 -14.90
C ILE A 10 13.92 -5.30 -15.42
N LEU A 11 13.87 -5.05 -16.72
CA LEU A 11 12.87 -4.15 -17.31
C LEU A 11 11.46 -4.68 -17.13
N THR A 12 11.24 -5.98 -17.30
CA THR A 12 9.93 -6.60 -17.06
C THR A 12 9.51 -6.46 -15.61
N ALA A 13 10.40 -6.77 -14.66
CA ALA A 13 10.12 -6.59 -13.23
C ALA A 13 9.79 -5.15 -12.86
N LEU A 14 10.55 -4.18 -13.41
CA LEU A 14 10.27 -2.75 -13.21
C LEU A 14 8.91 -2.33 -13.79
N LEU A 15 8.55 -2.81 -14.98
CA LEU A 15 7.25 -2.51 -15.60
C LEU A 15 6.09 -3.08 -14.78
N LEU A 16 6.23 -4.31 -14.29
CA LEU A 16 5.23 -4.95 -13.44
C LEU A 16 5.04 -4.18 -12.13
N THR A 17 6.14 -3.79 -11.49
CA THR A 17 6.12 -2.96 -10.27
C THR A 17 5.47 -1.61 -10.53
N LEU A 18 5.77 -0.97 -11.65
CA LEU A 18 5.16 0.29 -12.05
C LEU A 18 3.65 0.15 -12.25
N VAL A 19 3.19 -0.91 -12.91
CA VAL A 19 1.75 -1.18 -13.12
C VAL A 19 1.04 -1.37 -11.79
N ALA A 20 1.62 -2.15 -10.86
CA ALA A 20 1.08 -2.34 -9.52
C ALA A 20 0.97 -1.01 -8.76
N GLY A 21 2.02 -0.19 -8.76
CA GLY A 21 2.02 1.11 -8.08
C GLY A 21 1.08 2.13 -8.71
N LEU A 22 0.95 2.18 -10.05
CA LEU A 22 0.03 3.08 -10.73
C LEU A 22 -1.44 2.78 -10.45
N SER A 23 -1.77 1.57 -10.02
CA SER A 23 -3.15 1.22 -9.65
C SER A 23 -3.68 2.04 -8.46
N THR A 24 -2.83 2.41 -7.50
CA THR A 24 -3.18 3.37 -6.43
C THR A 24 -3.58 4.73 -7.02
N GLY A 25 -2.88 5.19 -8.05
CA GLY A 25 -3.23 6.42 -8.79
C GLY A 25 -4.59 6.31 -9.49
N ILE A 26 -4.94 5.15 -10.06
CA ILE A 26 -6.27 4.91 -10.64
C ILE A 26 -7.34 5.02 -9.56
N GLY A 27 -7.14 4.40 -8.40
CA GLY A 27 -8.03 4.53 -7.25
C GLY A 27 -8.21 5.99 -6.81
N SER A 28 -7.12 6.74 -6.76
CA SER A 28 -7.12 8.17 -6.43
C SER A 28 -7.91 9.00 -7.44
N LEU A 29 -7.80 8.71 -8.72
CA LEU A 29 -8.60 9.37 -9.77
C LEU A 29 -10.09 9.05 -9.64
N MET A 30 -10.45 7.85 -9.21
CA MET A 30 -11.86 7.47 -8.99
C MET A 30 -12.51 8.30 -7.88
N ALA A 31 -11.75 8.84 -6.94
CA ALA A 31 -12.28 9.71 -5.89
C ALA A 31 -12.95 10.98 -6.44
N PHE A 32 -12.52 11.49 -7.59
CA PHE A 32 -13.17 12.63 -8.25
C PHE A 32 -14.58 12.33 -8.77
N PHE A 33 -14.89 11.07 -9.01
CA PHE A 33 -16.18 10.63 -9.54
C PHE A 33 -17.10 10.03 -8.47
N THR A 34 -16.57 9.79 -7.26
CA THR A 34 -17.35 9.23 -6.16
C THR A 34 -18.06 10.32 -5.38
N LYS A 35 -19.38 10.15 -5.17
CA LYS A 35 -20.14 10.98 -4.23
C LYS A 35 -19.80 10.56 -2.80
N THR A 36 -19.51 11.54 -1.95
CA THR A 36 -19.03 11.43 -0.56
C THR A 36 -19.74 10.46 0.36
N SER A 37 -20.90 9.96 0.00
CA SER A 37 -21.85 9.40 0.97
C SER A 37 -21.97 7.88 0.96
N ASN A 38 -21.23 7.17 0.11
CA ASN A 38 -21.39 5.73 0.04
C ASN A 38 -20.39 4.99 0.94
N THR A 39 -20.58 5.14 2.25
CA THR A 39 -19.77 4.44 3.27
C THR A 39 -19.79 2.92 3.11
N LYS A 40 -20.90 2.35 2.61
CA LYS A 40 -21.01 0.90 2.36
C LYS A 40 -20.07 0.45 1.24
N PHE A 41 -19.97 1.23 0.16
CA PHE A 41 -19.05 0.95 -0.93
C PHE A 41 -17.59 1.05 -0.43
N LEU A 42 -17.27 2.11 0.28
CA LEU A 42 -15.92 2.31 0.83
C LEU A 42 -15.53 1.19 1.81
N SER A 43 -16.42 0.83 2.75
CA SER A 43 -16.16 -0.27 3.68
C SER A 43 -16.01 -1.61 2.96
N GLY A 44 -16.81 -1.88 1.94
CA GLY A 44 -16.68 -3.08 1.11
C GLY A 44 -15.37 -3.13 0.34
N ALA A 45 -14.94 -2.01 -0.26
CA ALA A 45 -13.70 -1.89 -0.98
C ALA A 45 -12.48 -2.08 -0.06
N LEU A 46 -12.49 -1.46 1.13
CA LEU A 46 -11.45 -1.64 2.14
C LEU A 46 -11.40 -3.06 2.68
N GLY A 47 -12.57 -3.69 2.91
CA GLY A 47 -12.65 -5.09 3.32
C GLY A 47 -12.09 -6.05 2.28
N LEU A 48 -12.38 -5.81 0.99
CA LEU A 48 -11.79 -6.55 -0.13
C LEU A 48 -10.27 -6.36 -0.16
N SER A 49 -9.80 -5.12 -0.07
CA SER A 49 -8.38 -4.79 -0.03
C SER A 49 -7.66 -5.56 1.09
N ALA A 50 -8.14 -5.47 2.32
CA ALA A 50 -7.57 -6.18 3.46
C ALA A 50 -7.57 -7.71 3.25
N GLY A 51 -8.65 -8.27 2.71
CA GLY A 51 -8.76 -9.70 2.41
C GLY A 51 -7.73 -10.16 1.37
N VAL A 52 -7.52 -9.38 0.31
CA VAL A 52 -6.51 -9.66 -0.72
C VAL A 52 -5.11 -9.60 -0.14
N MET A 53 -4.79 -8.58 0.68
CA MET A 53 -3.49 -8.46 1.34
C MET A 53 -3.17 -9.66 2.24
N VAL A 54 -4.15 -10.09 3.06
CA VAL A 54 -3.99 -11.28 3.91
C VAL A 54 -3.78 -12.53 3.06
N TYR A 55 -4.56 -12.70 2.00
CA TYR A 55 -4.41 -13.84 1.08
C TYR A 55 -3.01 -13.88 0.47
N VAL A 56 -2.55 -12.78 -0.15
CA VAL A 56 -1.23 -12.72 -0.80
C VAL A 56 -0.11 -12.98 0.20
N SER A 57 -0.20 -12.41 1.40
CA SER A 57 0.84 -12.60 2.43
C SER A 57 1.02 -14.06 2.84
N PHE A 58 -0.09 -14.79 3.04
CA PHE A 58 -0.03 -16.15 3.56
C PHE A 58 -0.04 -17.25 2.48
N MET A 59 -0.63 -16.99 1.32
CA MET A 59 -0.80 -18.00 0.28
C MET A 59 0.21 -17.89 -0.85
N GLU A 60 0.85 -16.72 -1.00
CA GLU A 60 1.85 -16.49 -2.04
C GLU A 60 3.22 -16.17 -1.42
N LEU A 61 3.37 -15.02 -0.78
CA LEU A 61 4.68 -14.53 -0.33
C LEU A 61 5.33 -15.39 0.77
N MET A 62 4.56 -15.89 1.71
CA MET A 62 5.09 -16.70 2.81
C MET A 62 5.59 -18.07 2.35
N PRO A 63 4.85 -18.85 1.53
CA PRO A 63 5.36 -20.10 0.96
C PRO A 63 6.58 -19.90 0.08
N GLU A 64 6.59 -18.88 -0.79
CA GLU A 64 7.72 -18.54 -1.67
C GLU A 64 8.98 -18.18 -0.86
N SER A 65 8.82 -17.35 0.17
CA SER A 65 9.90 -17.01 1.09
C SER A 65 10.44 -18.24 1.85
N LEU A 66 9.54 -19.16 2.25
CA LEU A 66 9.94 -20.40 2.91
C LEU A 66 10.78 -21.26 1.97
N GLU A 67 10.33 -21.47 0.74
CA GLU A 67 11.05 -22.25 -0.27
C GLU A 67 12.43 -21.64 -0.53
N ALA A 68 12.50 -20.34 -0.82
CA ALA A 68 13.74 -19.64 -1.08
C ALA A 68 14.74 -19.73 0.09
N MET A 69 14.26 -19.59 1.33
CA MET A 69 15.12 -19.69 2.52
C MET A 69 15.57 -21.12 2.80
N THR A 70 14.71 -22.11 2.59
CA THR A 70 15.07 -23.52 2.81
C THR A 70 16.04 -24.04 1.73
N ASP A 71 15.93 -23.57 0.50
CA ASP A 71 16.86 -23.91 -0.57
C ASP A 71 18.29 -23.43 -0.28
N VAL A 72 18.43 -22.25 0.31
CA VAL A 72 19.74 -21.65 0.60
C VAL A 72 20.35 -22.18 1.92
N TYR A 73 19.53 -22.30 2.97
CA TYR A 73 20.00 -22.56 4.35
C TYR A 73 19.64 -23.95 4.87
N GLY A 74 18.84 -24.73 4.13
CA GLY A 74 18.28 -26.01 4.56
C GLY A 74 17.00 -25.85 5.39
N ASP A 75 16.25 -26.95 5.57
CA ASP A 75 14.87 -26.94 6.09
C ASP A 75 14.72 -26.20 7.43
N LYS A 76 15.49 -26.58 8.44
CA LYS A 76 15.34 -26.01 9.79
C LYS A 76 15.82 -24.54 9.89
N PRO A 77 17.07 -24.21 9.46
CA PRO A 77 17.53 -22.81 9.51
C PRO A 77 16.72 -21.91 8.59
N GLY A 78 16.37 -22.37 7.37
CA GLY A 78 15.57 -21.60 6.43
C GLY A 78 14.20 -21.24 7.00
N THR A 79 13.51 -22.19 7.62
CA THR A 79 12.22 -21.93 8.30
C THR A 79 12.38 -20.89 9.42
N VAL A 80 13.45 -20.98 10.22
CA VAL A 80 13.69 -20.01 11.29
C VAL A 80 13.96 -18.62 10.73
N TYR A 81 14.77 -18.51 9.67
CA TYR A 81 15.05 -17.21 9.05
C TYR A 81 13.80 -16.61 8.42
N MET A 82 12.96 -17.39 7.75
CA MET A 82 11.69 -16.93 7.21
C MET A 82 10.79 -16.38 8.33
N LEU A 83 10.61 -17.11 9.43
CA LEU A 83 9.80 -16.65 10.56
C LEU A 83 10.36 -15.38 11.22
N LEU A 84 11.69 -15.31 11.40
CA LEU A 84 12.33 -14.11 11.94
C LEU A 84 12.13 -12.90 11.02
N SER A 85 12.24 -13.10 9.71
CA SER A 85 12.01 -12.03 8.72
C SER A 85 10.54 -11.59 8.71
N PHE A 86 9.59 -12.53 8.79
CA PHE A 86 8.16 -12.23 8.84
C PHE A 86 7.78 -11.41 10.08
N PHE A 87 8.12 -11.89 11.27
CA PHE A 87 7.83 -11.16 12.50
C PHE A 87 8.69 -9.91 12.66
N GLY A 88 9.91 -9.91 12.12
CA GLY A 88 10.79 -8.73 12.08
C GLY A 88 10.19 -7.62 11.22
N GLY A 89 9.63 -7.97 10.06
CA GLY A 89 8.90 -7.03 9.19
C GLY A 89 7.67 -6.44 9.89
N MET A 90 6.85 -7.28 10.53
CA MET A 90 5.71 -6.82 11.33
C MET A 90 6.15 -5.87 12.46
N GLY A 91 7.23 -6.25 13.18
CA GLY A 91 7.78 -5.42 14.25
C GLY A 91 8.34 -4.08 13.75
N LEU A 92 8.98 -4.08 12.58
CA LEU A 92 9.47 -2.86 11.95
C LEU A 92 8.33 -1.89 11.58
N ILE A 93 7.27 -2.40 10.96
CA ILE A 93 6.11 -1.57 10.61
C ILE A 93 5.41 -1.05 11.88
N ALA A 94 5.22 -1.92 12.89
CA ALA A 94 4.66 -1.48 14.18
C ALA A 94 5.52 -0.41 14.87
N LEU A 95 6.86 -0.51 14.75
CA LEU A 95 7.77 0.51 15.27
C LEU A 95 7.64 1.84 14.51
N ILE A 96 7.55 1.78 13.18
CA ILE A 96 7.34 2.98 12.36
C ILE A 96 6.03 3.65 12.74
N ASP A 97 4.93 2.88 12.85
CA ASP A 97 3.62 3.37 13.23
C ASP A 97 3.63 4.02 14.64
N PHE A 98 4.32 3.38 15.58
CA PHE A 98 4.50 3.92 16.95
C PHE A 98 5.31 5.24 16.99
N LEU A 99 6.25 5.42 16.06
CA LEU A 99 7.06 6.64 15.98
C LEU A 99 6.35 7.82 15.30
N ILE A 100 5.24 7.55 14.58
CA ILE A 100 4.41 8.62 14.00
C ILE A 100 3.53 9.20 15.12
N PRO A 101 3.57 10.54 15.37
CA PRO A 101 2.71 11.16 16.37
C PRO A 101 1.22 10.91 16.10
N GLU A 102 0.44 10.63 17.15
CA GLU A 102 -1.01 10.33 17.05
C GLU A 102 -1.79 11.40 16.27
N ASP A 103 -1.48 12.67 16.48
CA ASP A 103 -2.10 13.81 15.77
C ASP A 103 -1.81 13.82 14.26
N GLU A 104 -0.88 13.01 13.80
CA GLU A 104 -0.38 12.95 12.40
C GLU A 104 -0.54 11.56 11.79
N ASN A 105 -0.99 10.55 12.57
CA ASN A 105 -1.13 9.19 12.12
C ASN A 105 -2.30 9.08 11.13
N PRO A 106 -2.05 8.74 9.84
CA PRO A 106 -3.07 8.65 8.82
C PRO A 106 -4.05 7.47 9.02
N HIS A 107 -3.71 6.52 9.89
CA HIS A 107 -4.57 5.39 10.23
C HIS A 107 -5.65 5.76 11.26
N GLU A 108 -5.56 6.94 11.90
CA GLU A 108 -6.56 7.43 12.82
C GLU A 108 -7.48 8.47 12.19
N LEU A 109 -8.80 8.32 12.41
CA LEU A 109 -9.82 9.26 11.94
C LEU A 109 -9.80 10.53 12.82
N HIS A 110 -9.12 11.56 12.37
CA HIS A 110 -9.07 12.83 13.06
C HIS A 110 -10.08 13.83 12.49
N ASN A 111 -10.78 14.56 13.39
CA ASN A 111 -11.60 15.71 13.03
C ASN A 111 -10.71 16.85 12.52
N VAL A 112 -10.68 17.03 11.20
CA VAL A 112 -9.86 18.05 10.54
C VAL A 112 -10.53 19.44 10.63
N ASN A 113 -10.61 20.01 11.82
CA ASN A 113 -11.01 21.40 12.04
C ASN A 113 -9.77 22.29 12.10
N GLY A 114 -9.15 22.59 10.96
CA GLY A 114 -7.92 23.40 10.94
C GLY A 114 -7.60 24.03 9.59
N GLY A 115 -7.06 25.24 9.57
CA GLY A 115 -6.76 26.01 8.37
C GLY A 115 -5.73 25.36 7.42
N GLY A 116 -5.53 25.96 6.23
CA GLY A 116 -4.80 25.40 5.09
C GLY A 116 -3.41 24.79 5.34
N ASN A 117 -2.68 25.24 6.35
CA ASN A 117 -1.38 24.65 6.72
C ASN A 117 -1.52 23.25 7.34
N ARG A 118 -2.60 22.99 8.08
CA ARG A 118 -2.88 21.68 8.67
C ARG A 118 -3.29 20.68 7.60
N LEU A 119 -4.10 21.10 6.64
CA LEU A 119 -4.50 20.26 5.50
C LEU A 119 -3.29 19.84 4.66
N LYS A 120 -2.37 20.75 4.38
CA LYS A 120 -1.11 20.45 3.67
C LYS A 120 -0.26 19.43 4.43
N ARG A 121 -0.13 19.59 5.75
CA ARG A 121 0.64 18.67 6.61
C ARG A 121 0.01 17.28 6.62
N THR A 122 -1.30 17.18 6.81
CA THR A 122 -2.05 15.92 6.74
C THR A 122 -1.85 15.23 5.38
N GLY A 123 -1.94 15.96 4.27
CA GLY A 123 -1.69 15.42 2.94
C GLY A 123 -0.27 14.88 2.75
N ILE A 124 0.75 15.56 3.28
CA ILE A 124 2.15 15.11 3.21
C ILE A 124 2.35 13.83 4.04
N MET A 125 1.81 13.79 5.26
CA MET A 125 1.93 12.62 6.14
C MET A 125 1.23 11.41 5.56
N LEU A 126 0.05 11.61 4.97
CA LEU A 126 -0.68 10.55 4.30
C LEU A 126 0.05 10.03 3.07
N ALA A 127 0.64 10.91 2.26
CA ALA A 127 1.48 10.50 1.13
C ALA A 127 2.73 9.72 1.59
N LEU A 128 3.33 10.12 2.71
CA LEU A 128 4.45 9.39 3.31
C LEU A 128 4.03 7.99 3.78
N ALA A 129 2.90 7.89 4.47
CA ALA A 129 2.37 6.60 4.95
C ALA A 129 2.08 5.64 3.80
N ILE A 130 1.44 6.12 2.72
CA ILE A 130 1.22 5.32 1.51
C ILE A 130 2.56 4.89 0.90
N GLY A 131 3.54 5.79 0.84
CA GLY A 131 4.87 5.48 0.34
C GLY A 131 5.56 4.38 1.15
N VAL A 132 5.46 4.42 2.48
CA VAL A 132 6.00 3.39 3.38
C VAL A 132 5.26 2.07 3.22
N HIS A 133 3.94 2.10 3.04
CA HIS A 133 3.11 0.92 2.83
C HIS A 133 3.43 0.26 1.48
N ASN A 134 3.45 1.03 0.39
CA ASN A 134 3.70 0.52 -0.96
C ASN A 134 5.16 0.13 -1.23
N PHE A 135 6.11 0.53 -0.38
CA PHE A 135 7.52 0.21 -0.58
C PHE A 135 7.83 -1.30 -0.46
N PRO A 136 7.37 -2.02 0.60
CA PRO A 136 7.51 -3.48 0.66
C PRO A 136 6.81 -4.20 -0.50
N GLU A 137 5.65 -3.73 -0.92
CA GLU A 137 4.90 -4.29 -2.06
C GLU A 137 5.65 -4.11 -3.38
N GLY A 138 6.27 -2.94 -3.56
CA GLY A 138 7.14 -2.68 -4.71
C GLY A 138 8.35 -3.61 -4.73
N ILE A 139 8.95 -3.93 -3.58
CA ILE A 139 10.02 -4.92 -3.47
C ILE A 139 9.50 -6.32 -3.83
N ALA A 140 8.36 -6.73 -3.27
CA ALA A 140 7.77 -8.04 -3.53
C ALA A 140 7.47 -8.24 -5.02
N THR A 141 6.80 -7.27 -5.66
CA THR A 141 6.50 -7.32 -7.10
C THR A 141 7.77 -7.33 -7.96
N PHE A 142 8.78 -6.57 -7.57
CA PHE A 142 10.04 -6.52 -8.30
C PHE A 142 10.80 -7.84 -8.22
N VAL A 143 10.95 -8.39 -7.02
CA VAL A 143 11.65 -9.66 -6.80
C VAL A 143 10.94 -10.80 -7.52
N SER A 144 9.63 -10.94 -7.32
CA SER A 144 8.84 -11.96 -8.06
C SER A 144 8.92 -11.77 -9.57
N GLY A 145 9.00 -10.51 -10.05
CA GLY A 145 9.21 -10.20 -11.47
C GLY A 145 10.55 -10.65 -12.02
N LEU A 146 11.59 -10.72 -11.17
CA LEU A 146 12.90 -11.27 -11.55
C LEU A 146 12.87 -12.80 -11.63
N GLU A 147 12.06 -13.47 -10.84
CA GLU A 147 11.93 -14.94 -10.82
C GLU A 147 11.15 -15.47 -12.02
N GLY A 148 10.17 -14.73 -12.53
CA GLY A 148 9.44 -15.07 -13.73
C GLY A 148 8.01 -14.54 -13.75
N LEU A 149 7.41 -14.53 -14.94
CA LEU A 149 6.03 -14.04 -15.11
C LEU A 149 4.99 -14.92 -14.42
N ASP A 150 5.22 -16.22 -14.34
CA ASP A 150 4.29 -17.18 -13.74
C ASP A 150 4.13 -16.90 -12.23
N ILE A 151 5.21 -16.49 -11.57
CA ILE A 151 5.23 -16.11 -10.15
C ILE A 151 4.74 -14.67 -9.98
N ALA A 152 5.21 -13.76 -10.82
CA ALA A 152 4.93 -12.33 -10.69
C ALA A 152 3.47 -11.95 -10.98
N LEU A 153 2.83 -12.54 -11.98
CA LEU A 153 1.50 -12.10 -12.41
C LEU A 153 0.42 -12.24 -11.33
N PRO A 154 0.29 -13.35 -10.59
CA PRO A 154 -0.67 -13.43 -9.49
C PRO A 154 -0.45 -12.35 -8.44
N ILE A 155 0.80 -12.10 -8.06
CA ILE A 155 1.19 -11.10 -7.04
C ILE A 155 0.88 -9.69 -7.53
N VAL A 156 1.29 -9.35 -8.75
CA VAL A 156 1.04 -8.03 -9.37
C VAL A 156 -0.45 -7.74 -9.48
N ILE A 157 -1.24 -8.73 -9.94
CA ILE A 157 -2.71 -8.58 -10.06
C ILE A 157 -3.34 -8.38 -8.70
N ALA A 158 -2.96 -9.14 -7.70
CA ALA A 158 -3.48 -9.02 -6.35
C ALA A 158 -3.14 -7.66 -5.74
N ILE A 159 -1.88 -7.21 -5.86
CA ILE A 159 -1.43 -5.89 -5.42
C ILE A 159 -2.17 -4.77 -6.18
N ALA A 160 -2.37 -4.89 -7.48
CA ALA A 160 -3.15 -3.91 -8.22
C ALA A 160 -4.62 -3.84 -7.78
N ILE A 161 -5.23 -4.98 -7.45
CA ILE A 161 -6.62 -5.05 -6.98
C ILE A 161 -6.79 -4.36 -5.62
N HIS A 162 -5.86 -4.51 -4.68
CA HIS A 162 -6.01 -3.86 -3.38
C HIS A 162 -5.55 -2.40 -3.39
N ASN A 163 -4.61 -2.02 -4.24
CA ASN A 163 -4.13 -0.65 -4.38
C ASN A 163 -5.22 0.33 -4.88
N ILE A 164 -6.15 -0.14 -5.72
CA ILE A 164 -7.28 0.70 -6.17
C ILE A 164 -8.16 1.14 -5.01
N PRO A 165 -8.71 0.25 -4.16
CA PRO A 165 -9.43 0.63 -2.93
C PRO A 165 -8.63 1.52 -1.99
N GLU A 166 -7.34 1.26 -1.82
CA GLU A 166 -6.45 2.08 -1.01
C GLU A 166 -6.37 3.50 -1.54
N GLY A 167 -6.13 3.67 -2.84
CA GLY A 167 -6.13 4.98 -3.48
C GLY A 167 -7.45 5.75 -3.32
N ILE A 168 -8.59 5.06 -3.39
CA ILE A 168 -9.91 5.64 -3.13
C ILE A 168 -10.01 6.10 -1.66
N ALA A 169 -9.64 5.22 -0.72
CA ALA A 169 -9.78 5.48 0.72
C ALA A 169 -8.99 6.71 1.16
N VAL A 170 -7.82 6.91 0.59
CA VAL A 170 -6.94 8.04 0.89
C VAL A 170 -7.42 9.32 0.22
N SER A 171 -7.83 9.24 -1.04
CA SER A 171 -8.12 10.44 -1.84
C SER A 171 -9.50 11.03 -1.55
N VAL A 172 -10.49 10.20 -1.21
CA VAL A 172 -11.87 10.67 -0.94
C VAL A 172 -11.91 11.67 0.22
N PRO A 173 -11.34 11.41 1.41
CA PRO A 173 -11.33 12.38 2.50
C PRO A 173 -10.62 13.67 2.13
N ILE A 174 -9.45 13.60 1.47
CA ILE A 174 -8.66 14.77 1.10
C ILE A 174 -9.42 15.66 0.10
N TYR A 175 -10.00 15.07 -0.93
CA TYR A 175 -10.74 15.79 -1.95
C TYR A 175 -11.93 16.54 -1.37
N HIS A 176 -12.70 15.90 -0.51
CA HIS A 176 -13.87 16.53 0.08
C HIS A 176 -13.52 17.59 1.12
N LEU A 177 -12.48 17.38 1.91
CA LEU A 177 -11.98 18.40 2.83
C LEU A 177 -11.49 19.65 2.08
N SER A 178 -10.82 19.48 0.93
CA SER A 178 -10.37 20.60 0.11
C SER A 178 -11.54 21.38 -0.49
N LEU A 179 -12.62 20.69 -0.94
CA LEU A 179 -13.81 21.33 -1.50
C LEU A 179 -14.60 22.13 -0.46
N ILE A 180 -14.73 21.63 0.78
CA ILE A 180 -15.40 22.36 1.86
C ILE A 180 -14.67 23.66 2.14
N HIS A 181 -13.34 23.69 2.16
CA HIS A 181 -12.54 24.90 2.37
C HIS A 181 -12.60 25.90 1.21
N ILE A 182 -12.78 25.44 -0.01
CA ILE A 182 -12.92 26.32 -1.20
C ILE A 182 -14.35 26.88 -1.32
N SER A 183 -15.35 26.13 -0.85
CA SER A 183 -16.76 26.50 -0.98
C SER A 183 -17.33 27.28 0.22
N GLU A 184 -16.65 27.34 1.36
CA GLU A 184 -17.01 28.28 2.44
C GLU A 184 -16.49 29.68 2.07
N PRO A 185 -17.34 30.62 1.62
CA PRO A 185 -16.93 31.99 1.54
C PRO A 185 -16.60 32.44 2.95
N THR A 186 -15.44 33.06 3.12
CA THR A 186 -15.02 33.73 4.34
C THR A 186 -16.20 34.47 4.92
N ARG A 187 -16.84 33.96 5.96
CA ARG A 187 -17.78 34.73 6.77
C ARG A 187 -16.93 35.83 7.37
N LEU A 188 -16.95 36.97 6.72
CA LEU A 188 -16.56 38.21 7.34
C LEU A 188 -17.59 38.46 8.47
N ASP A 189 -17.22 38.10 9.70
CA ASP A 189 -17.93 38.55 10.89
C ASP A 189 -17.78 40.07 10.90
N VAL A 190 -18.81 40.71 10.37
CA VAL A 190 -18.98 42.18 10.53
C VAL A 190 -19.64 42.42 11.87
#